data_aa2dda9f1a3914b1d5504fbe2db82bb3
#
_entry.id   aa2dda9f1a3914b1d5504fbe2db82bb3
#
_cell.length_a   1.000
_cell.length_b   1.000
_cell.length_c   1.000
_cell.angle_alpha   90.00
_cell.angle_beta   90.00
_cell.angle_gamma   90.00
#
_symmetry.space_group_name_H-M   'P 1'
#
loop_
_entity.id
_entity.type
_entity.pdbx_description
1 polymer ?
#
loop_
_entity_poly.entity_id
_entity_poly.type
_entity_poly.pdbx_seq_one_letter_code
_entity_poly.pdbx_strand_id
1 'polypeptide(L)'
;MTHPRIGIAVTTVGRWNDLRELLGDLSRQTRPPQAVAIAHHDPSAADELDALVRSFADTLTISTVVSPRGISNGRNAAAALLGDDVDWLYFPNDTSRVDDDFLERVGRHATPEVTVCAMQLVDPEGARNMLPAPGSPVTRRNVWGAIEPATLFSRQAFERVGRFNPALGSGADTPWQAGEGTDLLLRMSRLDVFAIEWIPDIEVRAHTEFSHLTPKERRRKIRFYGRGSGYVYRSWDYPAWDKFRHVFGAALAPLLKRDKFRPRDGLALMVGRAEGVLGRVAGGNRDHRAVVR
;
A
#
# COMPACT_ATOMS: atom_id res chain seq x y z
N MET A 1 10.44 3.39 -28.75
CA MET A 1 9.74 2.62 -27.69
C MET A 1 8.52 3.42 -27.28
N THR A 2 7.34 2.84 -27.35
CA THR A 2 6.13 3.47 -26.80
C THR A 2 6.25 3.52 -25.28
N HIS A 3 6.03 4.68 -24.74
CA HIS A 3 6.09 4.87 -23.29
C HIS A 3 4.90 4.19 -22.58
N PRO A 4 5.07 3.58 -21.39
CA PRO A 4 3.98 2.94 -20.67
C PRO A 4 2.91 3.97 -20.25
N ARG A 5 1.64 3.61 -20.40
CA ARG A 5 0.50 4.39 -19.94
C ARG A 5 0.24 4.06 -18.48
N ILE A 6 0.60 4.99 -17.58
CA ILE A 6 0.49 4.78 -16.13
C ILE A 6 -0.79 5.42 -15.62
N GLY A 7 -1.68 4.62 -15.03
CA GLY A 7 -2.86 5.05 -14.32
C GLY A 7 -2.63 5.13 -12.80
N ILE A 8 -3.18 6.15 -12.18
CA ILE A 8 -3.06 6.38 -10.73
C ILE A 8 -4.37 6.03 -10.04
N ALA A 9 -4.36 5.10 -9.10
CA ALA A 9 -5.53 4.66 -8.33
C ALA A 9 -5.37 5.04 -6.86
N VAL A 10 -6.04 6.11 -6.43
CA VAL A 10 -5.95 6.66 -5.07
C VAL A 10 -7.17 6.27 -4.25
N THR A 11 -6.97 6.02 -2.95
CA THR A 11 -8.07 5.91 -1.98
C THR A 11 -7.93 6.99 -0.93
N THR A 12 -9.04 7.63 -0.55
CA THR A 12 -9.04 8.63 0.51
C THR A 12 -10.17 8.40 1.52
N VAL A 13 -9.92 8.86 2.73
CA VAL A 13 -10.89 8.89 3.84
C VAL A 13 -11.26 10.34 4.22
N GLY A 14 -11.12 11.28 3.27
CA GLY A 14 -11.45 12.69 3.49
C GLY A 14 -10.25 13.53 3.93
N ARG A 15 -9.01 13.10 3.66
CA ARG A 15 -7.81 13.92 3.88
C ARG A 15 -7.57 14.86 2.68
N TRP A 16 -8.46 15.83 2.53
CA TRP A 16 -8.52 16.68 1.33
C TRP A 16 -7.25 17.50 1.08
N ASN A 17 -6.58 17.96 2.13
CA ASN A 17 -5.33 18.70 1.99
C ASN A 17 -4.20 17.81 1.47
N ASP A 18 -4.05 16.62 2.04
CA ASP A 18 -3.06 15.64 1.59
C ASP A 18 -3.32 15.21 0.14
N LEU A 19 -4.59 14.93 -0.19
CA LEU A 19 -4.99 14.58 -1.54
C LEU A 19 -4.71 15.72 -2.54
N ARG A 20 -4.99 16.97 -2.16
CA ARG A 20 -4.68 18.16 -2.97
C ARG A 20 -3.19 18.26 -3.27
N GLU A 21 -2.35 18.01 -2.28
CA GLU A 21 -0.90 18.06 -2.48
C GLU A 21 -0.41 16.93 -3.39
N LEU A 22 -0.94 15.70 -3.24
CA LEU A 22 -0.64 14.59 -4.15
C LEU A 22 -1.08 14.93 -5.60
N LEU A 23 -2.30 15.44 -5.80
CA LEU A 23 -2.77 15.85 -7.13
C LEU A 23 -1.91 16.98 -7.70
N GLY A 24 -1.41 17.89 -6.85
CA GLY A 24 -0.44 18.92 -7.22
C GLY A 24 0.88 18.32 -7.71
N ASP A 25 1.41 17.33 -7.02
CA ASP A 25 2.62 16.61 -7.48
C ASP A 25 2.37 15.90 -8.81
N LEU A 26 1.20 15.27 -8.98
CA LEU A 26 0.84 14.58 -10.24
C LEU A 26 0.62 15.55 -11.40
N SER A 27 0.10 16.75 -11.14
CA SER A 27 -0.11 17.79 -12.18
C SER A 27 1.18 18.42 -12.69
N ARG A 28 2.25 18.37 -11.89
CA ARG A 28 3.58 18.88 -12.26
C ARG A 28 4.50 17.85 -12.89
N GLN A 29 4.04 16.62 -13.04
CA GLN A 29 4.89 15.56 -13.60
C GLN A 29 5.40 15.94 -14.98
N THR A 30 6.72 15.81 -15.24
CA THR A 30 7.33 15.97 -16.57
C THR A 30 6.67 15.06 -17.59
N ARG A 31 6.13 13.94 -17.11
CA ARG A 31 5.29 13.05 -17.85
C ARG A 31 3.97 12.82 -17.08
N PRO A 32 2.86 13.41 -17.56
CA PRO A 32 1.59 13.28 -16.86
C PRO A 32 1.10 11.83 -16.81
N PRO A 33 0.35 11.45 -15.76
CA PRO A 33 -0.34 10.16 -15.74
C PRO A 33 -1.37 10.08 -16.86
N GLN A 34 -1.65 8.86 -17.34
CA GLN A 34 -2.70 8.64 -18.35
C GLN A 34 -4.09 9.05 -17.83
N ALA A 35 -4.38 8.68 -16.59
CA ALA A 35 -5.59 9.06 -15.86
C ALA A 35 -5.37 8.87 -14.35
N VAL A 36 -6.20 9.55 -13.55
CA VAL A 36 -6.27 9.42 -12.10
C VAL A 36 -7.67 8.95 -11.72
N ALA A 37 -7.79 7.92 -10.94
CA ALA A 37 -9.05 7.46 -10.36
C ALA A 37 -9.00 7.59 -8.83
N ILE A 38 -10.01 8.21 -8.22
CA ILE A 38 -10.09 8.43 -6.78
C ILE A 38 -11.29 7.69 -6.22
N ALA A 39 -11.04 6.75 -5.31
CA ALA A 39 -12.09 6.07 -4.57
C ALA A 39 -12.24 6.65 -3.16
N HIS A 40 -13.48 6.89 -2.74
CA HIS A 40 -13.85 7.26 -1.38
C HIS A 40 -15.02 6.41 -0.89
N HIS A 41 -15.27 6.38 0.42
CA HIS A 41 -16.34 5.54 0.99
C HIS A 41 -17.46 6.34 1.65
N ASP A 42 -17.37 7.67 1.65
CA ASP A 42 -18.36 8.58 2.24
C ASP A 42 -19.09 9.35 1.14
N PRO A 43 -20.34 8.96 0.80
CA PRO A 43 -21.11 9.68 -0.20
C PRO A 43 -21.37 11.16 0.15
N SER A 44 -21.37 11.53 1.44
CA SER A 44 -21.59 12.92 1.87
C SER A 44 -20.43 13.85 1.55
N ALA A 45 -19.25 13.28 1.26
CA ALA A 45 -18.05 14.01 0.88
C ALA A 45 -17.94 14.26 -0.64
N ALA A 46 -18.95 13.91 -1.43
CA ALA A 46 -18.92 14.03 -2.89
C ALA A 46 -18.69 15.47 -3.36
N ASP A 47 -19.39 16.45 -2.79
CA ASP A 47 -19.27 17.86 -3.19
C ASP A 47 -17.86 18.42 -2.95
N GLU A 48 -17.23 18.08 -1.81
CA GLU A 48 -15.87 18.51 -1.50
C GLU A 48 -14.87 17.86 -2.46
N LEU A 49 -15.02 16.57 -2.76
CA LEU A 49 -14.20 15.86 -3.70
C LEU A 49 -14.36 16.44 -5.12
N ASP A 50 -15.58 16.69 -5.56
CA ASP A 50 -15.85 17.28 -6.87
C ASP A 50 -15.27 18.68 -7.02
N ALA A 51 -15.33 19.50 -5.96
CA ALA A 51 -14.69 20.81 -5.96
C ALA A 51 -13.15 20.70 -6.09
N LEU A 52 -12.56 19.74 -5.37
CA LEU A 52 -11.13 19.46 -5.47
C LEU A 52 -10.75 18.98 -6.88
N VAL A 53 -11.47 18.03 -7.44
CA VAL A 53 -11.22 17.48 -8.78
C VAL A 53 -11.31 18.56 -9.85
N ARG A 54 -12.33 19.41 -9.80
CA ARG A 54 -12.47 20.56 -10.73
C ARG A 54 -11.26 21.49 -10.71
N SER A 55 -10.59 21.65 -9.58
CA SER A 55 -9.40 22.52 -9.49
C SER A 55 -8.18 21.99 -10.26
N PHE A 56 -8.20 20.73 -10.73
CA PHE A 56 -7.14 20.12 -11.53
C PHE A 56 -7.59 19.72 -12.95
N ALA A 57 -8.81 20.11 -13.38
CA ALA A 57 -9.40 19.67 -14.64
C ALA A 57 -8.59 20.05 -15.89
N ASP A 58 -7.82 21.15 -15.82
CA ASP A 58 -6.97 21.60 -16.93
C ASP A 58 -5.68 20.78 -17.08
N THR A 59 -5.28 20.01 -16.05
CA THR A 59 -3.98 19.34 -16.04
C THR A 59 -4.08 17.81 -15.87
N LEU A 60 -5.15 17.31 -15.25
CA LEU A 60 -5.34 15.89 -14.96
C LEU A 60 -6.71 15.40 -15.42
N THR A 61 -6.73 14.24 -16.04
CA THR A 61 -7.99 13.49 -16.27
C THR A 61 -8.32 12.72 -15.03
N ILE A 62 -9.30 13.18 -14.23
CA ILE A 62 -9.66 12.59 -12.94
C ILE A 62 -11.08 12.05 -12.98
N SER A 63 -11.27 10.81 -12.50
CA SER A 63 -12.57 10.19 -12.27
C SER A 63 -12.72 9.78 -10.81
N THR A 64 -13.95 9.79 -10.28
CA THR A 64 -14.22 9.47 -8.88
C THR A 64 -15.20 8.31 -8.76
N VAL A 65 -15.12 7.53 -7.67
CA VAL A 65 -16.05 6.44 -7.39
C VAL A 65 -16.27 6.27 -5.89
N VAL A 66 -17.52 6.04 -5.51
CA VAL A 66 -17.85 5.59 -4.16
C VAL A 66 -17.59 4.08 -4.07
N SER A 67 -16.83 3.65 -3.07
CA SER A 67 -16.51 2.25 -2.85
C SER A 67 -16.95 1.77 -1.46
N PRO A 68 -17.19 0.47 -1.26
CA PRO A 68 -17.28 -0.08 0.08
C PRO A 68 -16.04 0.26 0.90
N ARG A 69 -16.20 0.36 2.23
CA ARG A 69 -15.09 0.63 3.13
C ARG A 69 -13.99 -0.42 3.00
N GLY A 70 -12.74 0.01 3.16
CA GLY A 70 -11.54 -0.81 3.09
C GLY A 70 -10.61 -0.41 1.96
N ILE A 71 -9.31 -0.32 2.26
CA ILE A 71 -8.30 0.14 1.31
C ILE A 71 -8.27 -0.74 0.04
N SER A 72 -8.40 -2.06 0.20
CA SER A 72 -8.43 -2.99 -0.93
C SER A 72 -9.66 -2.79 -1.81
N ASN A 73 -10.84 -2.54 -1.22
CA ASN A 73 -12.06 -2.21 -1.96
C ASN A 73 -11.87 -0.92 -2.76
N GLY A 74 -11.37 0.14 -2.11
CA GLY A 74 -11.13 1.43 -2.77
C GLY A 74 -10.12 1.32 -3.91
N ARG A 75 -8.96 0.67 -3.68
CA ARG A 75 -7.95 0.46 -4.73
C ARG A 75 -8.51 -0.34 -5.91
N ASN A 76 -9.29 -1.39 -5.65
CA ASN A 76 -9.93 -2.18 -6.70
C ASN A 76 -10.96 -1.38 -7.49
N ALA A 77 -11.77 -0.56 -6.82
CA ALA A 77 -12.75 0.31 -7.46
C ALA A 77 -12.07 1.39 -8.33
N ALA A 78 -11.05 2.05 -7.81
CA ALA A 78 -10.28 3.03 -8.56
C ALA A 78 -9.57 2.40 -9.78
N ALA A 79 -8.94 1.23 -9.61
CA ALA A 79 -8.31 0.52 -10.72
C ALA A 79 -9.31 0.11 -11.81
N ALA A 80 -10.53 -0.30 -11.42
CA ALA A 80 -11.58 -0.63 -12.38
C ALA A 80 -12.04 0.60 -13.18
N LEU A 81 -12.08 1.77 -12.54
CA LEU A 81 -12.50 3.02 -13.19
C LEU A 81 -11.49 3.52 -14.25
N LEU A 82 -10.20 3.18 -14.10
CA LEU A 82 -9.15 3.53 -15.09
C LEU A 82 -9.33 2.84 -16.44
N GLY A 83 -10.13 1.77 -16.53
CA GLY A 83 -10.42 1.06 -17.78
C GLY A 83 -9.18 0.43 -18.42
N ASP A 84 -9.25 0.07 -19.70
CA ASP A 84 -8.17 -0.61 -20.45
C ASP A 84 -7.16 0.38 -21.08
N ASP A 85 -7.31 1.67 -20.82
CA ASP A 85 -6.45 2.72 -21.37
C ASP A 85 -5.12 2.86 -20.64
N VAL A 86 -4.85 2.04 -19.60
CA VAL A 86 -3.62 2.04 -18.83
C VAL A 86 -2.93 0.67 -18.87
N ASP A 87 -1.61 0.69 -18.97
CA ASP A 87 -0.78 -0.53 -19.00
C ASP A 87 -0.27 -0.87 -17.59
N TRP A 88 -0.11 0.18 -16.76
CA TRP A 88 0.46 0.09 -15.42
C TRP A 88 -0.42 0.82 -14.40
N LEU A 89 -0.50 0.27 -13.20
CA LEU A 89 -1.26 0.80 -12.07
C LEU A 89 -0.32 1.22 -10.93
N TYR A 90 -0.46 2.45 -10.49
CA TYR A 90 0.22 2.97 -9.30
C TYR A 90 -0.82 3.29 -8.22
N PHE A 91 -0.56 2.85 -6.99
CA PHE A 91 -1.48 2.96 -5.85
C PHE A 91 -0.88 3.81 -4.72
N PRO A 92 -0.63 5.12 -4.91
CA PRO A 92 -0.17 5.96 -3.83
C PRO A 92 -1.22 6.06 -2.71
N ASN A 93 -0.77 6.30 -1.48
CA ASN A 93 -1.67 6.83 -0.47
C ASN A 93 -1.96 8.29 -0.77
N ASP A 94 -3.10 8.82 -0.31
CA ASP A 94 -3.41 10.26 -0.41
C ASP A 94 -2.35 11.16 0.26
N THR A 95 -1.58 10.59 1.23
CA THR A 95 -0.44 11.24 1.91
C THR A 95 0.91 11.04 1.22
N SER A 96 0.97 10.36 0.08
CA SER A 96 2.22 10.17 -0.68
C SER A 96 2.64 11.46 -1.37
N ARG A 97 3.95 11.65 -1.52
CA ARG A 97 4.56 12.75 -2.27
C ARG A 97 5.60 12.18 -3.22
N VAL A 98 5.67 12.73 -4.41
CA VAL A 98 6.59 12.29 -5.47
C VAL A 98 7.26 13.51 -6.12
N ASP A 99 8.46 13.31 -6.67
CA ASP A 99 9.17 14.33 -7.43
C ASP A 99 8.52 14.55 -8.80
N ASP A 100 8.74 15.71 -9.41
CA ASP A 100 8.11 16.09 -10.66
C ASP A 100 8.51 15.20 -11.86
N ASP A 101 9.62 14.45 -11.78
CA ASP A 101 10.09 13.50 -12.79
C ASP A 101 9.80 12.01 -12.43
N PHE A 102 9.04 11.77 -11.36
CA PHE A 102 8.80 10.42 -10.82
C PHE A 102 8.21 9.46 -11.86
N LEU A 103 7.12 9.84 -12.53
CA LEU A 103 6.46 8.96 -13.51
C LEU A 103 7.32 8.72 -14.75
N GLU A 104 8.14 9.68 -15.14
CA GLU A 104 9.11 9.49 -16.21
C GLU A 104 10.20 8.49 -15.80
N ARG A 105 10.76 8.64 -14.61
CA ARG A 105 11.83 7.76 -14.10
C ARG A 105 11.34 6.34 -13.93
N VAL A 106 10.23 6.12 -13.21
CA VAL A 106 9.70 4.76 -13.01
C VAL A 106 9.20 4.14 -14.32
N GLY A 107 8.69 4.95 -15.24
CA GLY A 107 8.23 4.51 -16.56
C GLY A 107 9.34 3.90 -17.43
N ARG A 108 10.62 4.26 -17.22
CA ARG A 108 11.76 3.64 -17.90
C ARG A 108 11.98 2.18 -17.49
N HIS A 109 11.53 1.82 -16.30
CA HIS A 109 11.62 0.47 -15.76
C HIS A 109 10.37 -0.38 -16.05
N ALA A 110 9.27 0.27 -16.44
CA ALA A 110 7.98 -0.37 -16.73
C ALA A 110 7.97 -0.94 -18.15
N THR A 111 8.76 -1.98 -18.40
CA THR A 111 8.89 -2.66 -19.69
C THR A 111 7.97 -3.88 -19.79
N PRO A 112 7.73 -4.43 -21.02
CA PRO A 112 6.88 -5.62 -21.19
C PRO A 112 7.37 -6.86 -20.45
N GLU A 113 8.67 -6.95 -20.15
CA GLU A 113 9.29 -8.07 -19.45
C GLU A 113 9.11 -7.98 -17.93
N VAL A 114 8.78 -6.79 -17.42
CA VAL A 114 8.61 -6.52 -15.99
C VAL A 114 7.15 -6.61 -15.61
N THR A 115 6.88 -7.16 -14.45
CA THR A 115 5.53 -7.29 -13.87
C THR A 115 5.28 -6.28 -12.75
N VAL A 116 6.32 -5.96 -12.00
CA VAL A 116 6.27 -5.08 -10.82
C VAL A 116 7.53 -4.24 -10.75
N CYS A 117 7.39 -2.93 -10.49
CA CYS A 117 8.49 -2.04 -10.12
C CYS A 117 8.31 -1.64 -8.66
N ALA A 118 9.28 -1.97 -7.81
CA ALA A 118 9.26 -1.65 -6.38
C ALA A 118 10.31 -0.59 -6.05
N MET A 119 9.86 0.52 -5.50
CA MET A 119 10.66 1.71 -5.18
C MET A 119 10.85 1.88 -3.67
N GLN A 120 11.71 2.79 -3.29
CA GLN A 120 11.97 3.10 -1.89
C GLN A 120 10.85 3.98 -1.31
N LEU A 121 10.20 3.53 -0.22
CA LEU A 121 9.32 4.38 0.56
C LEU A 121 10.12 5.03 1.70
N VAL A 122 10.10 6.35 1.77
CA VAL A 122 10.80 7.11 2.81
C VAL A 122 9.83 7.97 3.63
N ASP A 123 10.16 8.23 4.87
CA ASP A 123 9.50 9.23 5.71
C ASP A 123 10.57 10.07 6.44
N PRO A 124 10.22 11.11 7.21
CA PRO A 124 11.20 11.92 7.94
C PRO A 124 12.12 11.12 8.88
N GLU A 125 11.76 9.89 9.23
CA GLU A 125 12.57 8.99 10.04
C GLU A 125 13.49 8.06 9.20
N GLY A 126 13.45 8.18 7.87
CA GLY A 126 14.24 7.43 6.88
C GLY A 126 13.47 6.35 6.14
N ALA A 127 14.17 5.39 5.57
CA ALA A 127 13.58 4.31 4.76
C ALA A 127 12.61 3.44 5.58
N ARG A 128 11.40 3.25 5.05
CA ARG A 128 10.35 2.42 5.68
C ARG A 128 10.44 0.96 5.26
N ASN A 129 10.95 0.69 4.09
CA ASN A 129 11.18 -0.64 3.54
C ASN A 129 12.67 -0.84 3.25
N MET A 130 13.09 -2.09 3.22
CA MET A 130 14.42 -2.48 2.75
C MET A 130 14.23 -3.22 1.43
N LEU A 131 14.65 -2.59 0.34
CA LEU A 131 14.62 -3.22 -0.96
C LEU A 131 15.79 -4.20 -1.09
N PRO A 132 15.59 -5.35 -1.74
CA PRO A 132 16.67 -6.18 -2.22
C PRO A 132 17.57 -5.43 -3.23
N ALA A 133 18.76 -5.94 -3.47
CA ALA A 133 19.60 -5.43 -4.55
C ALA A 133 18.87 -5.58 -5.91
N PRO A 134 19.08 -4.63 -6.86
CA PRO A 134 18.54 -4.75 -8.22
C PRO A 134 18.87 -6.14 -8.82
N GLY A 135 17.91 -6.71 -9.57
CA GLY A 135 18.03 -8.04 -10.16
C GLY A 135 17.82 -9.22 -9.19
N SER A 136 17.61 -8.97 -7.90
CA SER A 136 17.33 -10.05 -6.94
C SER A 136 15.99 -10.73 -7.24
N PRO A 137 15.90 -12.07 -7.26
CA PRO A 137 14.63 -12.76 -7.42
C PRO A 137 13.72 -12.54 -6.20
N VAL A 138 12.40 -12.53 -6.43
CA VAL A 138 11.43 -12.51 -5.34
C VAL A 138 11.47 -13.81 -4.55
N THR A 139 11.43 -13.67 -3.25
CA THR A 139 11.32 -14.76 -2.30
C THR A 139 10.23 -14.46 -1.27
N ARG A 140 9.76 -15.48 -0.56
CA ARG A 140 8.82 -15.29 0.57
C ARG A 140 9.36 -14.35 1.67
N ARG A 141 10.67 -14.09 1.72
CA ARG A 141 11.28 -13.22 2.72
C ARG A 141 11.41 -11.78 2.24
N ASN A 142 11.86 -11.57 1.02
CA ASN A 142 12.13 -10.22 0.51
C ASN A 142 10.91 -9.54 -0.11
N VAL A 143 9.85 -10.26 -0.42
CA VAL A 143 8.57 -9.72 -0.91
C VAL A 143 7.99 -8.63 0.02
N TRP A 144 8.31 -8.68 1.30
CA TRP A 144 7.94 -7.67 2.29
C TRP A 144 8.67 -6.32 2.12
N GLY A 145 9.69 -6.28 1.27
CA GLY A 145 10.38 -5.06 0.88
C GLY A 145 9.55 -4.18 -0.04
N ALA A 146 8.67 -4.73 -0.88
CA ALA A 146 7.77 -3.94 -1.71
C ALA A 146 6.52 -3.53 -0.91
N ILE A 147 6.26 -2.23 -0.86
CA ILE A 147 5.12 -1.63 -0.15
C ILE A 147 4.28 -0.86 -1.18
N GLU A 148 2.95 -1.05 -1.16
CA GLU A 148 2.03 -0.61 -2.22
C GLU A 148 2.20 0.87 -2.63
N PRO A 149 2.30 1.85 -1.70
CA PRO A 149 2.45 3.25 -2.09
C PRO A 149 3.79 3.57 -2.77
N ALA A 150 4.72 2.62 -2.80
CA ALA A 150 5.97 2.70 -3.56
C ALA A 150 6.13 1.51 -4.53
N THR A 151 5.02 1.06 -5.13
CA THR A 151 5.04 -0.07 -6.05
C THR A 151 4.13 0.20 -7.25
N LEU A 152 4.65 -0.02 -8.45
CA LEU A 152 3.95 0.04 -9.72
C LEU A 152 3.69 -1.40 -10.21
N PHE A 153 2.47 -1.68 -10.63
CA PHE A 153 2.04 -3.02 -11.04
C PHE A 153 1.60 -3.05 -12.50
N SER A 154 2.02 -4.05 -13.26
CA SER A 154 1.44 -4.36 -14.55
C SER A 154 -0.07 -4.59 -14.37
N ARG A 155 -0.89 -3.87 -15.16
CA ARG A 155 -2.34 -4.02 -15.13
C ARG A 155 -2.77 -5.45 -15.47
N GLN A 156 -2.16 -6.03 -16.52
CA GLN A 156 -2.47 -7.39 -16.93
C GLN A 156 -2.26 -8.39 -15.80
N ALA A 157 -1.13 -8.29 -15.09
CA ALA A 157 -0.84 -9.17 -13.96
C ALA A 157 -1.79 -8.93 -12.78
N PHE A 158 -2.11 -7.65 -12.49
CA PHE A 158 -3.05 -7.26 -11.44
C PHE A 158 -4.44 -7.89 -11.65
N GLU A 159 -4.97 -7.80 -12.86
CA GLU A 159 -6.26 -8.40 -13.22
C GLU A 159 -6.20 -9.94 -13.20
N ARG A 160 -5.13 -10.52 -13.75
CA ARG A 160 -4.96 -11.98 -13.84
C ARG A 160 -4.94 -12.68 -12.48
N VAL A 161 -4.39 -12.03 -11.44
CA VAL A 161 -4.35 -12.60 -10.09
C VAL A 161 -5.58 -12.26 -9.24
N GLY A 162 -6.56 -11.54 -9.78
CA GLY A 162 -7.81 -11.23 -9.10
C GLY A 162 -7.73 -10.01 -8.17
N ARG A 163 -6.86 -9.04 -8.45
CA ARG A 163 -6.76 -7.75 -7.76
C ARG A 163 -6.38 -7.86 -6.28
N PHE A 164 -6.55 -6.79 -5.48
CA PHE A 164 -6.38 -6.85 -4.03
C PHE A 164 -7.46 -7.71 -3.37
N ASN A 165 -7.08 -8.47 -2.34
CA ASN A 165 -8.03 -9.23 -1.54
C ASN A 165 -8.80 -8.31 -0.58
N PRO A 166 -10.16 -8.14 -0.73
CA PRO A 166 -10.94 -7.25 0.14
C PRO A 166 -10.96 -7.64 1.62
N ALA A 167 -10.59 -8.88 1.93
CA ALA A 167 -10.48 -9.35 3.32
C ALA A 167 -9.22 -8.84 4.03
N LEU A 168 -8.30 -8.17 3.31
CA LEU A 168 -7.04 -7.65 3.84
C LEU A 168 -6.97 -6.13 3.71
N GLY A 169 -6.19 -5.51 4.61
CA GLY A 169 -5.90 -4.08 4.56
C GLY A 169 -6.72 -3.24 5.51
N SER A 170 -6.28 -2.00 5.69
CA SER A 170 -6.92 -1.05 6.60
C SER A 170 -8.39 -0.81 6.24
N GLY A 171 -9.28 -0.91 7.22
CA GLY A 171 -10.72 -0.71 7.04
C GLY A 171 -11.48 -1.91 6.47
N ALA A 172 -10.83 -3.05 6.21
CA ALA A 172 -11.51 -4.30 5.83
C ALA A 172 -12.50 -4.77 6.92
N ASP A 173 -13.54 -5.48 6.53
CA ASP A 173 -14.53 -6.07 7.46
C ASP A 173 -13.99 -7.29 8.23
N THR A 174 -12.71 -7.52 8.17
CA THR A 174 -11.99 -8.58 8.88
C THR A 174 -11.00 -8.00 9.88
N PRO A 175 -10.49 -8.79 10.82
CA PRO A 175 -9.42 -8.36 11.71
C PRO A 175 -8.06 -8.12 11.04
N TRP A 176 -7.91 -8.48 9.77
CA TRP A 176 -6.64 -8.54 9.02
C TRP A 176 -6.34 -7.21 8.35
N GLN A 177 -5.99 -6.20 9.14
CA GLN A 177 -5.92 -4.78 8.74
C GLN A 177 -4.62 -4.38 8.05
N ALA A 178 -3.89 -5.30 7.42
CA ALA A 178 -2.69 -5.08 6.62
C ALA A 178 -2.36 -6.31 5.77
N GLY A 179 -1.33 -6.22 4.91
CA GLY A 179 -0.76 -7.34 4.16
C GLY A 179 -1.39 -7.55 2.79
N GLU A 180 -2.27 -6.65 2.35
CA GLU A 180 -2.93 -6.71 1.07
C GLU A 180 -1.96 -6.69 -0.12
N GLY A 181 -0.92 -5.85 -0.05
CA GLY A 181 0.07 -5.78 -1.11
C GLY A 181 1.02 -6.97 -1.12
N THR A 182 1.43 -7.44 0.06
CA THR A 182 2.26 -8.65 0.14
C THR A 182 1.49 -9.87 -0.38
N ASP A 183 0.20 -10.00 -0.07
CA ASP A 183 -0.66 -11.06 -0.62
C ASP A 183 -0.77 -10.96 -2.15
N LEU A 184 -0.98 -9.75 -2.67
CA LEU A 184 -1.03 -9.49 -4.12
C LEU A 184 0.28 -9.92 -4.81
N LEU A 185 1.43 -9.48 -4.28
CA LEU A 185 2.75 -9.83 -4.81
C LEU A 185 3.04 -11.32 -4.76
N LEU A 186 2.66 -11.99 -3.67
CA LEU A 186 2.81 -13.44 -3.54
C LEU A 186 1.93 -14.18 -4.57
N ARG A 187 0.73 -13.67 -4.90
CA ARG A 187 -0.09 -14.24 -5.99
C ARG A 187 0.54 -13.98 -7.36
N MET A 188 1.05 -12.77 -7.61
CA MET A 188 1.76 -12.44 -8.84
C MET A 188 3.02 -13.29 -9.03
N SER A 189 3.78 -13.55 -7.96
CA SER A 189 4.99 -14.38 -8.03
C SER A 189 4.75 -15.85 -8.43
N ARG A 190 3.50 -16.28 -8.54
CA ARG A 190 3.10 -17.61 -9.04
C ARG A 190 2.72 -17.61 -10.52
N LEU A 191 2.72 -16.46 -11.18
CA LEU A 191 2.51 -16.39 -12.62
C LEU A 191 3.72 -17.00 -13.34
N ASP A 192 3.47 -17.66 -14.47
CA ASP A 192 4.53 -18.27 -15.29
C ASP A 192 5.54 -17.23 -15.79
N VAL A 193 5.06 -16.02 -16.04
CA VAL A 193 5.90 -14.87 -16.38
C VAL A 193 5.74 -13.85 -15.27
N PHE A 194 6.75 -13.76 -14.40
CA PHE A 194 6.81 -12.79 -13.31
C PHE A 194 8.23 -12.25 -13.18
N ALA A 195 8.37 -10.94 -13.25
CA ALA A 195 9.62 -10.24 -12.98
C ALA A 195 9.33 -9.01 -12.13
N ILE A 196 10.15 -8.82 -11.09
CA ILE A 196 10.14 -7.62 -10.26
C ILE A 196 11.45 -6.87 -10.44
N GLU A 197 11.35 -5.57 -10.61
CA GLU A 197 12.49 -4.67 -10.59
C GLU A 197 12.54 -3.90 -9.28
N TRP A 198 13.67 -3.98 -8.58
CA TRP A 198 13.94 -3.27 -7.33
C TRP A 198 14.69 -1.99 -7.66
N ILE A 199 14.08 -0.82 -7.38
CA ILE A 199 14.55 0.49 -7.79
C ILE A 199 14.81 1.38 -6.56
N PRO A 200 15.94 1.20 -5.87
CA PRO A 200 16.21 1.90 -4.61
C PRO A 200 16.51 3.40 -4.78
N ASP A 201 16.83 3.85 -5.98
CA ASP A 201 17.15 5.24 -6.33
C ASP A 201 15.92 6.09 -6.70
N ILE A 202 14.73 5.49 -6.77
CA ILE A 202 13.46 6.21 -6.89
C ILE A 202 12.74 6.17 -5.55
N GLU A 203 12.44 7.36 -5.02
CA GLU A 203 11.80 7.50 -3.72
C GLU A 203 10.36 7.99 -3.82
N VAL A 204 9.51 7.42 -2.99
CA VAL A 204 8.18 7.93 -2.67
C VAL A 204 8.22 8.42 -1.22
N ARG A 205 7.88 9.67 -1.00
CA ARG A 205 7.84 10.24 0.36
C ARG A 205 6.48 10.04 0.99
N ALA A 206 6.46 9.75 2.27
CA ALA A 206 5.25 9.57 3.08
C ALA A 206 5.34 10.37 4.38
N HIS A 207 4.20 10.67 4.98
CA HIS A 207 4.17 11.24 6.33
C HIS A 207 4.55 10.18 7.36
N THR A 208 5.08 10.64 8.52
CA THR A 208 5.31 9.76 9.67
C THR A 208 4.01 9.12 10.12
N GLU A 209 3.97 7.79 10.12
CA GLU A 209 2.74 7.02 10.23
C GLU A 209 1.99 7.15 11.57
N PHE A 210 2.71 7.46 12.65
CA PHE A 210 2.19 7.38 14.02
C PHE A 210 2.27 8.70 14.79
N SER A 211 2.79 9.79 14.20
CA SER A 211 3.08 11.04 14.89
C SER A 211 1.86 11.73 15.50
N HIS A 212 0.69 11.57 14.85
CA HIS A 212 -0.57 12.20 15.25
C HIS A 212 -1.43 11.33 16.18
N LEU A 213 -0.97 10.11 16.52
CA LEU A 213 -1.74 9.17 17.31
C LEU A 213 -1.37 9.22 18.80
N THR A 214 -2.37 9.13 19.67
CA THR A 214 -2.15 8.89 21.09
C THR A 214 -1.45 7.54 21.30
N PRO A 215 -0.73 7.33 22.43
CA PRO A 215 -0.06 6.05 22.69
C PRO A 215 -0.99 4.84 22.68
N LYS A 216 -2.28 5.01 22.99
CA LYS A 216 -3.28 3.93 22.95
C LYS A 216 -3.68 3.60 21.52
N GLU A 217 -3.98 4.61 20.71
CA GLU A 217 -4.33 4.46 19.29
C GLU A 217 -3.17 3.87 18.50
N ARG A 218 -1.94 4.38 18.74
CA ARG A 218 -0.73 3.84 18.13
C ARG A 218 -0.57 2.34 18.39
N ARG A 219 -0.65 1.89 19.64
CA ARG A 219 -0.54 0.45 19.97
C ARG A 219 -1.67 -0.37 19.34
N ARG A 220 -2.89 0.18 19.27
CA ARG A 220 -4.02 -0.46 18.61
C ARG A 220 -3.74 -0.64 17.11
N LYS A 221 -3.28 0.40 16.42
CA LYS A 221 -2.92 0.36 14.99
C LYS A 221 -1.78 -0.63 14.74
N ILE A 222 -0.72 -0.62 15.55
CA ILE A 222 0.41 -1.56 15.48
C ILE A 222 -0.07 -3.01 15.64
N ARG A 223 -0.94 -3.29 16.61
CA ARG A 223 -1.52 -4.64 16.80
C ARG A 223 -2.33 -5.07 15.58
N PHE A 224 -3.12 -4.18 15.00
CA PHE A 224 -3.92 -4.46 13.81
C PHE A 224 -3.06 -4.77 12.58
N TYR A 225 -2.00 -4.02 12.37
CA TYR A 225 -1.02 -4.31 11.31
C TYR A 225 -0.31 -5.65 11.56
N GLY A 226 0.00 -5.94 12.81
CA GLY A 226 0.51 -7.25 13.22
C GLY A 226 -0.44 -8.39 12.84
N ARG A 227 -1.76 -8.23 13.08
CA ARG A 227 -2.77 -9.23 12.69
C ARG A 227 -2.75 -9.52 11.20
N GLY A 228 -2.75 -8.47 10.37
CA GLY A 228 -2.73 -8.62 8.92
C GLY A 228 -1.48 -9.34 8.44
N SER A 229 -0.28 -8.89 8.87
CA SER A 229 0.96 -9.56 8.49
C SER A 229 1.03 -11.01 8.99
N GLY A 230 0.61 -11.28 10.22
CA GLY A 230 0.55 -12.65 10.75
C GLY A 230 -0.42 -13.55 9.97
N TYR A 231 -1.54 -12.99 9.52
CA TYR A 231 -2.49 -13.72 8.68
C TYR A 231 -1.92 -14.09 7.31
N VAL A 232 -1.14 -13.20 6.68
CA VAL A 232 -0.40 -13.53 5.45
C VAL A 232 0.56 -14.69 5.68
N TYR A 233 1.31 -14.71 6.80
CA TYR A 233 2.17 -15.86 7.15
C TYR A 233 1.39 -17.16 7.31
N ARG A 234 0.16 -17.10 7.81
CA ARG A 234 -0.74 -18.25 7.93
C ARG A 234 -1.26 -18.70 6.56
N SER A 235 -1.89 -17.79 5.81
CA SER A 235 -2.60 -18.09 4.56
C SER A 235 -1.67 -18.58 3.45
N TRP A 236 -0.41 -18.15 3.48
CA TRP A 236 0.64 -18.55 2.54
C TRP A 236 1.51 -19.69 3.05
N ASP A 237 1.09 -20.32 4.12
CA ASP A 237 1.75 -21.48 4.74
C ASP A 237 3.28 -21.33 4.86
N TYR A 238 3.70 -20.22 5.48
CA TYR A 238 5.12 -20.04 5.80
C TYR A 238 5.59 -21.13 6.75
N PRO A 239 6.87 -21.56 6.69
CA PRO A 239 7.44 -22.52 7.61
C PRO A 239 7.24 -22.12 9.07
N ALA A 240 7.08 -23.11 9.97
CA ALA A 240 6.86 -22.88 11.40
C ALA A 240 7.94 -21.98 12.02
N TRP A 241 9.19 -22.14 11.61
CA TRP A 241 10.30 -21.30 12.05
C TRP A 241 10.15 -19.83 11.61
N ASP A 242 9.72 -19.59 10.38
CA ASP A 242 9.50 -18.21 9.89
C ASP A 242 8.29 -17.56 10.62
N LYS A 243 7.22 -18.32 10.88
CA LYS A 243 6.09 -17.89 11.73
C LYS A 243 6.55 -17.52 13.14
N PHE A 244 7.38 -18.39 13.76
CA PHE A 244 7.96 -18.14 15.08
C PHE A 244 8.81 -16.87 15.10
N ARG A 245 9.77 -16.74 14.17
CA ARG A 245 10.61 -15.54 14.04
C ARG A 245 9.78 -14.28 13.79
N HIS A 246 8.73 -14.36 12.98
CA HIS A 246 7.84 -13.23 12.71
C HIS A 246 7.14 -12.75 13.99
N VAL A 247 6.60 -13.67 14.77
CA VAL A 247 5.89 -13.35 16.02
C VAL A 247 6.88 -12.81 17.07
N PHE A 248 7.89 -13.57 17.44
CA PHE A 248 8.78 -13.23 18.56
C PHE A 248 9.82 -12.15 18.20
N GLY A 249 10.22 -12.04 16.93
CA GLY A 249 11.06 -10.94 16.47
C GLY A 249 10.44 -9.56 16.68
N ALA A 250 9.12 -9.47 16.80
CA ALA A 250 8.42 -8.22 17.13
C ALA A 250 8.78 -7.69 18.52
N ALA A 251 9.08 -8.56 19.48
CA ALA A 251 9.51 -8.15 20.82
C ALA A 251 10.88 -7.46 20.80
N LEU A 252 11.70 -7.74 19.80
CA LEU A 252 13.03 -7.13 19.63
C LEU A 252 12.98 -5.79 18.87
N ALA A 253 11.84 -5.46 18.23
CA ALA A 253 11.69 -4.22 17.44
C ALA A 253 12.05 -2.95 18.26
N PRO A 254 11.69 -2.80 19.56
CA PRO A 254 12.07 -1.66 20.36
C PRO A 254 13.58 -1.57 20.65
N LEU A 255 14.32 -2.67 20.58
CA LEU A 255 15.76 -2.70 20.77
C LEU A 255 16.51 -2.32 19.49
N LEU A 256 15.98 -2.77 18.34
CA LEU A 256 16.58 -2.57 17.02
C LEU A 256 16.21 -1.22 16.37
N LYS A 257 15.03 -0.68 16.72
CA LYS A 257 14.47 0.57 16.18
C LYS A 257 13.93 1.43 17.31
N ARG A 258 14.83 1.85 18.22
CA ARG A 258 14.48 2.58 19.46
C ARG A 258 13.73 3.88 19.19
N ASP A 259 14.04 4.56 18.11
CA ASP A 259 13.41 5.81 17.72
C ASP A 259 11.98 5.61 17.21
N LYS A 260 11.68 4.43 16.63
CA LYS A 260 10.38 4.10 16.04
C LYS A 260 9.44 3.31 16.96
N PHE A 261 9.97 2.49 17.88
CA PHE A 261 9.17 1.59 18.72
C PHE A 261 9.49 1.68 20.21
N ARG A 262 8.45 1.86 21.02
CA ARG A 262 8.52 1.73 22.48
C ARG A 262 8.33 0.26 22.89
N PRO A 263 8.77 -0.18 24.09
CA PRO A 263 8.61 -1.58 24.53
C PRO A 263 7.18 -2.11 24.44
N ARG A 264 6.18 -1.29 24.80
CA ARG A 264 4.75 -1.64 24.71
C ARG A 264 4.27 -1.77 23.26
N ASP A 265 4.90 -1.11 22.29
CA ASP A 265 4.58 -1.21 20.86
C ASP A 265 5.06 -2.56 20.32
N GLY A 266 6.25 -3.02 20.72
CA GLY A 266 6.76 -4.35 20.38
C GLY A 266 5.87 -5.48 20.88
N LEU A 267 5.37 -5.36 22.12
CA LEU A 267 4.41 -6.31 22.68
C LEU A 267 3.09 -6.30 21.90
N ALA A 268 2.56 -5.13 21.57
CA ALA A 268 1.34 -5.00 20.78
C ALA A 268 1.50 -5.63 19.38
N LEU A 269 2.66 -5.42 18.73
CA LEU A 269 2.99 -6.03 17.45
C LEU A 269 3.09 -7.56 17.55
N MET A 270 3.77 -8.07 18.58
CA MET A 270 3.92 -9.50 18.84
C MET A 270 2.55 -10.17 19.03
N VAL A 271 1.70 -9.61 19.87
CA VAL A 271 0.34 -10.12 20.10
C VAL A 271 -0.46 -10.11 18.80
N GLY A 272 -0.43 -9.01 18.03
CA GLY A 272 -1.12 -8.94 16.74
C GLY A 272 -0.64 -10.01 15.76
N ARG A 273 0.67 -10.19 15.62
CA ARG A 273 1.25 -11.24 14.75
C ARG A 273 0.85 -12.65 15.18
N ALA A 274 0.85 -12.92 16.48
CA ALA A 274 0.37 -14.20 17.02
C ALA A 274 -1.10 -14.43 16.67
N GLU A 275 -1.97 -13.43 16.88
CA GLU A 275 -3.39 -13.51 16.49
C GLU A 275 -3.57 -13.82 15.01
N GLY A 276 -2.81 -13.16 14.13
CA GLY A 276 -2.84 -13.40 12.69
C GLY A 276 -2.39 -14.83 12.33
N VAL A 277 -1.25 -15.28 12.86
CA VAL A 277 -0.72 -16.61 12.62
C VAL A 277 -1.68 -17.71 13.12
N LEU A 278 -2.32 -17.49 14.27
CA LEU A 278 -3.32 -18.40 14.81
C LEU A 278 -4.68 -18.32 14.08
N GLY A 279 -4.95 -17.22 13.37
CA GLY A 279 -6.23 -16.96 12.75
C GLY A 279 -7.35 -16.69 13.76
N ARG A 280 -7.01 -16.24 14.97
CA ARG A 280 -7.95 -15.98 16.07
C ARG A 280 -7.59 -14.67 16.77
N VAL A 281 -8.60 -13.87 17.11
CA VAL A 281 -8.45 -12.60 17.79
C VAL A 281 -8.83 -12.76 19.27
N ALA A 282 -7.93 -12.39 20.17
CA ALA A 282 -8.22 -12.36 21.59
C ALA A 282 -9.13 -11.14 21.91
N GLY A 283 -10.27 -11.39 22.57
CA GLY A 283 -11.23 -10.35 22.97
C GLY A 283 -12.45 -10.15 22.03
N GLY A 284 -12.63 -11.02 21.04
CA GLY A 284 -13.79 -11.01 20.15
C GLY A 284 -13.70 -10.05 18.96
N ASN A 285 -14.54 -10.28 17.96
CA ASN A 285 -14.48 -9.66 16.63
C ASN A 285 -14.99 -8.20 16.58
N ARG A 286 -15.42 -7.61 17.70
CA ARG A 286 -16.13 -6.30 17.71
C ARG A 286 -15.22 -5.08 17.59
N ASP A 287 -13.90 -5.23 17.73
CA ASP A 287 -12.98 -4.09 17.92
C ASP A 287 -12.26 -3.61 16.66
N HIS A 288 -12.46 -4.25 15.51
CA HIS A 288 -11.69 -3.94 14.29
C HIS A 288 -12.21 -2.73 13.49
N ARG A 289 -13.43 -2.25 13.76
CA ARG A 289 -14.07 -1.18 12.95
C ARG A 289 -13.66 0.26 13.27
N ALA A 290 -12.81 0.52 14.24
CA ALA A 290 -12.72 1.85 14.86
C ALA A 290 -11.36 2.55 14.78
N VAL A 291 -10.52 2.36 13.78
CA VAL A 291 -9.18 3.02 13.71
C VAL A 291 -8.91 3.77 12.40
N VAL A 292 -9.92 4.02 11.59
CA VAL A 292 -9.78 4.93 10.44
C VAL A 292 -10.55 6.20 10.76
N ARG A 293 -9.89 7.18 11.37
CA ARG A 293 -10.21 8.60 11.35
C ARG A 293 -9.10 9.31 10.60
#